data_f8982234879f8d94e952a2fd1d232daa
#
_entry.id   f8982234879f8d94e952a2fd1d232daa
#
_cell.length_a   1.000
_cell.length_b   1.000
_cell.length_c   1.000
_cell.angle_alpha   90.00
_cell.angle_beta   90.00
_cell.angle_gamma   90.00
#
_symmetry.space_group_name_H-M   'P 1'
#
loop_
_entity.id
_entity.type
_entity.pdbx_description
1 polymer ?
#
loop_
_entity_poly.entity_id
_entity_poly.type
_entity_poly.pdbx_seq_one_letter_code
_entity_poly.pdbx_strand_id
1 'polypeptide(L)'
;MEIINGLIHTMGKQGVIKHGAIQVENGKIVWVGTMGEWQERRRAETKNRELDGSDQVLDAGGGWVLPGIIEAHCHMGITEEKKGMEGDDCNETVDPVTPWLRAIDAINSMDAAFDDAVRAGITAAMIGPGSSNVVGGQFALVKTRGRRIDHIIVKAPAAMKVAFGENPKVNYSGQGKSPSTRMAIAGMLRREQ
;
A
#
# COMPACT_ATOMS: atom_id res chain seq x y z
N MET A 1 23.27 -4.74 4.24
CA MET A 1 23.03 -3.31 3.92
C MET A 1 22.89 -2.53 5.20
N GLU A 2 23.48 -1.36 5.27
CA GLU A 2 23.38 -0.47 6.44
C GLU A 2 22.92 0.91 6.00
N ILE A 3 22.13 1.58 6.83
CA ILE A 3 21.78 3.00 6.67
C ILE A 3 22.38 3.71 7.87
N ILE A 4 23.19 4.75 7.63
CA ILE A 4 23.91 5.48 8.67
C ILE A 4 23.61 6.97 8.67
N ASN A 5 23.95 7.66 9.76
CA ASN A 5 23.81 9.11 9.91
C ASN A 5 22.39 9.63 9.69
N GLY A 6 21.36 8.85 10.02
CA GLY A 6 19.97 9.25 9.84
C GLY A 6 19.34 9.88 11.09
N LEU A 7 18.34 10.75 10.89
CA LEU A 7 17.33 11.08 11.90
C LEU A 7 16.22 10.02 11.78
N ILE A 8 16.31 8.97 12.59
CA ILE A 8 15.47 7.79 12.44
C ILE A 8 14.19 7.92 13.27
N HIS A 9 13.05 7.93 12.59
CA HIS A 9 11.73 7.86 13.20
C HIS A 9 11.29 6.39 13.24
N THR A 10 11.49 5.71 14.36
CA THR A 10 11.24 4.26 14.44
C THR A 10 9.75 3.89 14.40
N MET A 11 8.87 4.85 14.68
CA MET A 11 7.42 4.64 14.92
C MET A 11 7.13 3.58 15.98
N GLY A 12 8.14 3.23 16.77
CA GLY A 12 8.09 2.25 17.85
C GLY A 12 8.48 2.84 19.21
N LYS A 13 8.72 1.96 20.18
CA LYS A 13 9.05 2.35 21.56
C LYS A 13 10.32 3.20 21.72
N GLN A 14 11.26 3.07 20.78
CA GLN A 14 12.51 3.83 20.78
C GLN A 14 12.32 5.30 20.35
N GLY A 15 11.15 5.65 19.78
CA GLY A 15 10.86 7.01 19.33
C GLY A 15 11.77 7.46 18.19
N VAL A 16 12.37 8.65 18.37
CA VAL A 16 13.26 9.27 17.37
C VAL A 16 14.72 9.15 17.81
N ILE A 17 15.54 8.55 16.95
CA ILE A 17 16.99 8.39 17.19
C ILE A 17 17.73 9.41 16.33
N LYS A 18 18.39 10.37 16.98
CA LYS A 18 19.28 11.33 16.31
C LYS A 18 20.62 10.68 16.04
N HIS A 19 21.18 10.96 14.85
CA HIS A 19 22.42 10.30 14.39
C HIS A 19 22.35 8.79 14.59
N GLY A 20 21.32 8.19 13.98
CA GLY A 20 21.04 6.78 14.08
C GLY A 20 21.61 5.98 12.91
N ALA A 21 21.65 4.66 13.13
CA ALA A 21 21.94 3.69 12.09
C ALA A 21 20.98 2.50 12.14
N ILE A 22 20.79 1.88 10.98
CA ILE A 22 19.93 0.70 10.79
C ILE A 22 20.77 -0.37 10.10
N GLN A 23 20.69 -1.60 10.58
CA GLN A 23 21.27 -2.78 9.94
C GLN A 23 20.16 -3.65 9.35
N VAL A 24 20.32 -4.02 8.07
CA VAL A 24 19.37 -4.83 7.32
C VAL A 24 20.06 -6.07 6.80
N GLU A 25 19.53 -7.25 7.13
CA GLU A 25 20.01 -8.54 6.66
C GLU A 25 18.84 -9.34 6.08
N ASN A 26 19.04 -9.94 4.92
CA ASN A 26 18.01 -10.75 4.23
C ASN A 26 16.65 -10.04 4.09
N GLY A 27 16.68 -8.70 3.82
CA GLY A 27 15.47 -7.90 3.65
C GLY A 27 14.74 -7.58 4.95
N LYS A 28 15.35 -7.80 6.13
CA LYS A 28 14.79 -7.51 7.44
C LYS A 28 15.69 -6.58 8.23
N ILE A 29 15.08 -5.64 8.95
CA ILE A 29 15.80 -4.83 9.94
C ILE A 29 16.16 -5.75 11.11
N VAL A 30 17.47 -5.93 11.34
CA VAL A 30 17.99 -6.76 12.44
C VAL A 30 18.44 -5.92 13.64
N TRP A 31 18.74 -4.66 13.39
CA TRP A 31 19.14 -3.74 14.44
C TRP A 31 18.88 -2.27 14.07
N VAL A 32 18.55 -1.46 15.07
CA VAL A 32 18.39 0.01 14.99
C VAL A 32 18.95 0.62 16.26
N GLY A 33 19.77 1.66 16.16
CA GLY A 33 20.34 2.36 17.31
C GLY A 33 21.12 3.60 16.92
N THR A 34 21.94 4.11 17.83
CA THR A 34 22.77 5.30 17.61
C THR A 34 24.03 4.96 16.80
N MET A 35 24.64 5.98 16.16
CA MET A 35 25.92 5.82 15.48
C MET A 35 27.04 5.32 16.38
N GLY A 36 27.03 5.72 17.67
CA GLY A 36 28.00 5.22 18.63
C GLY A 36 27.91 3.71 18.83
N GLU A 37 26.70 3.23 19.11
CA GLU A 37 26.42 1.78 19.25
C GLU A 37 26.73 1.00 17.96
N TRP A 38 26.44 1.58 16.79
CA TRP A 38 26.76 0.98 15.50
C TRP A 38 28.29 0.82 15.32
N GLN A 39 29.09 1.85 15.67
CA GLN A 39 30.55 1.78 15.59
C GLN A 39 31.14 0.71 16.50
N GLU A 40 30.60 0.58 17.72
CA GLU A 40 31.04 -0.46 18.65
C GLU A 40 30.75 -1.86 18.12
N ARG A 41 29.53 -2.08 17.60
CA ARG A 41 29.14 -3.34 16.96
C ARG A 41 30.05 -3.68 15.79
N ARG A 42 30.28 -2.73 14.89
CA ARG A 42 31.18 -2.93 13.72
C ARG A 42 32.60 -3.30 14.13
N ARG A 43 33.15 -2.66 15.16
CA ARG A 43 34.46 -3.00 15.71
C ARG A 43 34.51 -4.42 16.27
N ALA A 44 33.47 -4.86 16.89
CA ALA A 44 33.36 -6.22 17.44
C ALA A 44 33.24 -7.29 16.31
N GLU A 45 32.47 -6.98 15.27
CA GLU A 45 32.27 -7.87 14.13
C GLU A 45 33.52 -7.96 13.25
N THR A 46 34.23 -6.86 13.00
CA THR A 46 35.45 -6.82 12.17
C THR A 46 36.59 -7.64 12.77
N LYS A 47 36.59 -7.90 14.07
CA LYS A 47 37.55 -8.80 14.70
C LYS A 47 37.34 -10.27 14.35
N ASN A 48 36.16 -10.64 13.82
CA ASN A 48 35.74 -12.01 13.59
C ASN A 48 35.31 -12.32 12.14
N ARG A 49 35.36 -11.35 11.22
CA ARG A 49 34.89 -11.51 9.85
C ARG A 49 35.91 -10.89 8.87
N GLU A 50 36.30 -11.63 7.84
CA GLU A 50 36.84 -11.03 6.61
C GLU A 50 35.71 -10.23 5.95
N LEU A 51 35.95 -8.95 5.71
CA LEU A 51 35.00 -8.08 4.99
C LEU A 51 34.93 -8.53 3.53
N ASP A 52 33.85 -9.16 3.15
CA ASP A 52 33.58 -9.52 1.76
C ASP A 52 32.99 -8.33 1.03
N GLY A 53 33.44 -7.28 0.85
CA GLY A 53 33.08 -6.12 -0.01
C GLY A 53 31.61 -5.93 -0.42
N SER A 54 30.68 -6.76 0.08
CA SER A 54 29.23 -6.77 -0.30
C SER A 54 28.37 -5.87 0.58
N ASP A 55 28.91 -5.25 1.61
CA ASP A 55 28.17 -4.39 2.55
C ASP A 55 27.82 -3.04 1.90
N GLN A 56 26.62 -2.96 1.36
CA GLN A 56 26.05 -1.67 0.91
C GLN A 56 25.81 -0.77 2.12
N VAL A 57 26.50 0.36 2.18
CA VAL A 57 26.26 1.41 3.18
C VAL A 57 25.62 2.61 2.49
N LEU A 58 24.45 3.02 2.99
CA LEU A 58 23.75 4.24 2.58
C LEU A 58 23.91 5.29 3.66
N ASP A 59 24.60 6.38 3.37
CA ASP A 59 24.68 7.53 4.26
C ASP A 59 23.47 8.43 4.06
N ALA A 60 22.65 8.58 5.10
CA ALA A 60 21.48 9.45 5.09
C ALA A 60 21.82 10.94 5.27
N GLY A 61 23.09 11.29 5.56
CA GLY A 61 23.57 12.67 5.64
C GLY A 61 22.78 13.56 6.62
N GLY A 62 22.24 13.01 7.70
CA GLY A 62 21.37 13.71 8.64
C GLY A 62 19.89 13.77 8.21
N GLY A 63 19.56 13.19 7.04
CA GLY A 63 18.20 13.13 6.53
C GLY A 63 17.26 12.26 7.37
N TRP A 64 15.97 12.45 7.17
CA TRP A 64 14.94 11.66 7.84
C TRP A 64 14.88 10.24 7.27
N VAL A 65 14.87 9.27 8.16
CA VAL A 65 14.67 7.87 7.84
C VAL A 65 13.38 7.40 8.50
N LEU A 66 12.42 6.98 7.69
CA LEU A 66 11.06 6.62 8.09
C LEU A 66 10.74 5.20 7.60
N PRO A 67 9.85 4.46 8.27
CA PRO A 67 9.21 3.31 7.64
C PRO A 67 8.52 3.71 6.36
N GLY A 68 8.46 2.81 5.38
CA GLY A 68 7.71 3.06 4.15
C GLY A 68 6.25 3.37 4.44
N ILE A 69 5.70 4.35 3.72
CA ILE A 69 4.31 4.77 3.85
C ILE A 69 3.39 3.64 3.34
N ILE A 70 2.28 3.44 4.04
CA ILE A 70 1.20 2.55 3.62
C ILE A 70 0.02 3.42 3.22
N GLU A 71 -0.35 3.39 1.93
CA GLU A 71 -1.58 4.04 1.46
C GLU A 71 -2.78 3.20 1.87
N ALA A 72 -3.67 3.79 2.66
CA ALA A 72 -4.79 3.06 3.27
C ALA A 72 -6.00 2.91 2.35
N HIS A 73 -6.10 3.67 1.27
CA HIS A 73 -7.22 3.63 0.33
C HIS A 73 -6.89 4.30 -1.00
N CYS A 74 -6.76 3.53 -2.06
CA CYS A 74 -6.58 4.06 -3.41
C CYS A 74 -7.19 3.13 -4.48
N HIS A 75 -7.09 3.58 -5.74
CA HIS A 75 -7.56 2.86 -6.93
C HIS A 75 -6.42 2.62 -7.94
N MET A 76 -5.18 2.65 -7.46
CA MET A 76 -3.98 2.51 -8.27
C MET A 76 -3.98 1.19 -9.05
N GLY A 77 -3.72 1.27 -10.35
CA GLY A 77 -3.71 0.13 -11.26
C GLY A 77 -5.08 -0.46 -11.61
N ILE A 78 -6.17 -0.04 -10.92
CA ILE A 78 -7.57 -0.28 -11.35
C ILE A 78 -8.05 0.90 -12.19
N THR A 79 -7.60 2.12 -11.86
CA THR A 79 -7.67 3.28 -12.73
C THR A 79 -6.24 3.54 -13.20
N GLU A 80 -5.94 3.10 -14.43
CA GLU A 80 -4.58 3.18 -14.97
C GLU A 80 -4.23 4.60 -15.42
N GLU A 81 -3.02 5.03 -15.14
CA GLU A 81 -2.49 6.31 -15.58
C GLU A 81 -2.50 6.44 -17.12
N LYS A 82 -3.10 7.52 -17.63
CA LYS A 82 -3.08 7.92 -19.04
C LYS A 82 -3.73 6.92 -20.02
N LYS A 83 -4.57 6.00 -19.54
CA LYS A 83 -5.24 5.01 -20.38
C LYS A 83 -6.66 5.37 -20.81
N GLY A 84 -7.31 6.32 -20.13
CA GLY A 84 -8.71 6.65 -20.39
C GLY A 84 -9.65 5.50 -20.04
N MET A 85 -10.72 5.32 -20.82
CA MET A 85 -11.76 4.31 -20.54
C MET A 85 -11.24 2.87 -20.50
N GLU A 86 -10.24 2.54 -21.33
CA GLU A 86 -9.69 1.18 -21.37
C GLU A 86 -8.93 0.79 -20.11
N GLY A 87 -8.49 1.77 -19.33
CA GLY A 87 -7.80 1.55 -18.07
C GLY A 87 -8.63 1.93 -16.85
N ASP A 88 -9.94 2.16 -16.98
CA ASP A 88 -10.82 2.53 -15.86
C ASP A 88 -11.76 1.38 -15.48
N ASP A 89 -11.24 0.47 -14.68
CA ASP A 89 -11.98 -0.65 -14.08
C ASP A 89 -12.39 -0.37 -12.62
N CYS A 90 -12.44 0.91 -12.24
CA CYS A 90 -12.65 1.32 -10.85
C CYS A 90 -14.03 0.95 -10.32
N ASN A 91 -15.05 0.96 -11.17
CA ASN A 91 -16.44 0.73 -10.75
C ASN A 91 -17.19 -0.18 -11.70
N GLU A 92 -17.79 -1.24 -11.16
CA GLU A 92 -18.92 -1.90 -11.81
C GLU A 92 -20.15 -0.97 -11.72
N THR A 93 -20.84 -0.73 -12.84
CA THR A 93 -21.93 0.25 -12.87
C THR A 93 -23.30 -0.32 -13.24
N VAL A 94 -23.37 -1.64 -13.43
CA VAL A 94 -24.59 -2.34 -13.88
C VAL A 94 -25.36 -2.99 -12.73
N ASP A 95 -24.64 -3.58 -11.76
CA ASP A 95 -25.21 -4.22 -10.57
C ASP A 95 -24.78 -3.46 -9.30
N PRO A 96 -25.71 -3.00 -8.45
CA PRO A 96 -25.38 -2.25 -7.25
C PRO A 96 -24.75 -3.08 -6.12
N VAL A 97 -24.78 -4.42 -6.20
CA VAL A 97 -24.29 -5.31 -5.15
C VAL A 97 -23.44 -6.42 -5.74
N THR A 98 -22.12 -6.25 -5.65
CA THR A 98 -21.11 -7.10 -6.26
C THR A 98 -20.00 -7.54 -5.30
N PRO A 99 -20.33 -8.21 -4.16
CA PRO A 99 -19.35 -8.56 -3.13
C PRO A 99 -18.28 -9.55 -3.59
N TRP A 100 -18.52 -10.27 -4.67
CA TRP A 100 -17.62 -11.26 -5.27
C TRP A 100 -16.53 -10.65 -6.15
N LEU A 101 -16.67 -9.40 -6.60
CA LEU A 101 -15.63 -8.73 -7.39
C LEU A 101 -14.38 -8.50 -6.55
N ARG A 102 -13.21 -8.74 -7.15
CA ARG A 102 -11.93 -8.66 -6.45
C ARG A 102 -11.01 -7.68 -7.16
N ALA A 103 -10.46 -6.74 -6.42
CA ALA A 103 -9.49 -5.77 -6.96
C ALA A 103 -8.31 -6.45 -7.67
N ILE A 104 -7.86 -7.60 -7.15
CA ILE A 104 -6.72 -8.32 -7.73
C ILE A 104 -6.93 -8.77 -9.17
N ASP A 105 -8.16 -8.87 -9.63
CA ASP A 105 -8.48 -9.29 -11.01
C ASP A 105 -8.35 -8.11 -12.00
N ALA A 106 -8.34 -6.87 -11.52
CA ALA A 106 -8.25 -5.66 -12.33
C ALA A 106 -6.93 -4.88 -12.14
N ILE A 107 -6.17 -5.13 -11.06
CA ILE A 107 -4.93 -4.38 -10.80
C ILE A 107 -3.87 -4.67 -11.85
N ASN A 108 -3.52 -3.64 -12.64
CA ASN A 108 -2.31 -3.64 -13.46
C ASN A 108 -1.10 -3.21 -12.64
N SER A 109 -0.29 -4.17 -12.20
CA SER A 109 0.91 -3.90 -11.40
C SER A 109 2.07 -3.26 -12.18
N MET A 110 1.91 -3.06 -13.48
CA MET A 110 2.88 -2.35 -14.34
C MET A 110 2.44 -0.92 -14.67
N ASP A 111 1.33 -0.45 -14.09
CA ASP A 111 0.92 0.94 -14.23
C ASP A 111 1.98 1.89 -13.66
N ALA A 112 2.18 3.02 -14.32
CA ALA A 112 3.15 4.06 -13.92
C ALA A 112 2.92 4.58 -12.50
N ALA A 113 1.68 4.56 -12.01
CA ALA A 113 1.33 4.96 -10.64
C ALA A 113 2.07 4.12 -9.57
N PHE A 114 2.42 2.86 -9.85
CA PHE A 114 3.22 2.05 -8.91
C PHE A 114 4.65 2.57 -8.78
N ASP A 115 5.28 2.94 -9.90
CA ASP A 115 6.63 3.51 -9.89
C ASP A 115 6.65 4.88 -9.18
N ASP A 116 5.63 5.70 -9.41
CA ASP A 116 5.49 7.01 -8.75
C ASP A 116 5.24 6.85 -7.25
N ALA A 117 4.43 5.89 -6.83
CA ALA A 117 4.23 5.55 -5.42
C ALA A 117 5.55 5.16 -4.75
N VAL A 118 6.36 4.29 -5.39
CA VAL A 118 7.68 3.90 -4.87
C VAL A 118 8.60 5.11 -4.73
N ARG A 119 8.66 6.00 -5.74
CA ARG A 119 9.47 7.24 -5.68
C ARG A 119 9.03 8.17 -4.57
N ALA A 120 7.74 8.19 -4.23
CA ALA A 120 7.19 8.96 -3.12
C ALA A 120 7.36 8.27 -1.74
N GLY A 121 7.97 7.08 -1.68
CA GLY A 121 8.18 6.34 -0.43
C GLY A 121 6.97 5.53 0.05
N ILE A 122 5.95 5.36 -0.79
CA ILE A 122 4.80 4.48 -0.52
C ILE A 122 5.21 3.05 -0.86
N THR A 123 5.24 2.17 0.11
CA THR A 123 5.76 0.79 -0.02
C THR A 123 4.68 -0.29 -0.06
N ALA A 124 3.47 0.06 0.36
CA ALA A 124 2.29 -0.79 0.27
C ALA A 124 1.04 0.07 0.08
N ALA A 125 0.02 -0.50 -0.57
CA ALA A 125 -1.23 0.19 -0.82
C ALA A 125 -2.43 -0.75 -0.67
N MET A 126 -3.51 -0.22 -0.07
CA MET A 126 -4.81 -0.85 -0.03
C MET A 126 -5.61 -0.42 -1.27
N ILE A 127 -5.69 -1.30 -2.26
CA ILE A 127 -6.31 -1.03 -3.55
C ILE A 127 -7.67 -1.72 -3.64
N GLY A 128 -8.67 -1.02 -4.09
CA GLY A 128 -10.01 -1.58 -4.24
C GLY A 128 -10.94 -0.76 -5.10
N PRO A 129 -12.18 -1.23 -5.30
CA PRO A 129 -13.17 -0.56 -6.14
C PRO A 129 -13.55 0.83 -5.65
N GLY A 130 -14.07 1.64 -6.56
CA GLY A 130 -14.67 2.93 -6.29
C GLY A 130 -16.00 2.85 -5.56
N SER A 131 -16.74 3.97 -5.50
CA SER A 131 -17.92 4.12 -4.64
C SER A 131 -19.25 4.08 -5.40
N SER A 132 -19.28 3.62 -6.65
CA SER A 132 -20.51 3.61 -7.45
C SER A 132 -21.55 2.58 -6.98
N ASN A 133 -21.11 1.52 -6.30
CA ASN A 133 -21.97 0.44 -5.83
C ASN A 133 -22.29 0.53 -4.35
N VAL A 134 -23.43 -0.02 -3.94
CA VAL A 134 -23.75 -0.23 -2.51
C VAL A 134 -22.74 -1.18 -1.88
N VAL A 135 -22.44 -2.30 -2.56
CA VAL A 135 -21.32 -3.19 -2.25
C VAL A 135 -20.49 -3.34 -3.52
N GLY A 136 -19.28 -2.80 -3.50
CA GLY A 136 -18.45 -2.67 -4.72
C GLY A 136 -17.46 -3.82 -4.94
N GLY A 137 -17.16 -4.60 -3.91
CA GLY A 137 -16.20 -5.71 -4.02
C GLY A 137 -15.05 -5.63 -3.02
N GLN A 138 -14.08 -6.50 -3.22
CA GLN A 138 -13.02 -6.81 -2.27
C GLN A 138 -11.75 -6.02 -2.56
N PHE A 139 -11.19 -5.41 -1.53
CA PHE A 139 -9.86 -4.78 -1.55
C PHE A 139 -8.74 -5.81 -1.46
N ALA A 140 -7.58 -5.44 -1.96
CA ALA A 140 -6.32 -6.12 -1.72
C ALA A 140 -5.27 -5.17 -1.13
N LEU A 141 -4.51 -5.64 -0.17
CA LEU A 141 -3.27 -5.00 0.28
C LEU A 141 -2.12 -5.56 -0.53
N VAL A 142 -1.39 -4.68 -1.23
CA VAL A 142 -0.29 -5.08 -2.10
C VAL A 142 0.98 -4.28 -1.79
N LYS A 143 2.14 -4.84 -2.14
CA LYS A 143 3.39 -4.08 -2.25
C LYS A 143 3.35 -3.21 -3.50
N THR A 144 3.95 -2.05 -3.43
CA THR A 144 4.02 -1.13 -4.59
C THR A 144 5.12 -1.50 -5.58
N ARG A 145 6.01 -2.43 -5.23
CA ARG A 145 7.10 -2.89 -6.09
C ARG A 145 6.93 -4.36 -6.48
N GLY A 146 6.92 -4.60 -7.78
CA GLY A 146 6.78 -5.91 -8.41
C GLY A 146 6.02 -5.79 -9.72
N ARG A 147 6.18 -6.76 -10.63
CA ARG A 147 5.56 -6.73 -11.97
C ARG A 147 4.39 -7.70 -12.13
N ARG A 148 4.17 -8.57 -11.16
CA ARG A 148 3.11 -9.58 -11.21
C ARG A 148 2.28 -9.46 -9.94
N ILE A 149 0.97 -9.39 -10.14
CA ILE A 149 0.03 -9.24 -9.01
C ILE A 149 0.24 -10.34 -7.96
N ASP A 150 0.40 -11.59 -8.38
CA ASP A 150 0.62 -12.74 -7.48
C ASP A 150 1.82 -12.57 -6.54
N HIS A 151 2.84 -11.82 -6.96
CA HIS A 151 4.07 -11.63 -6.20
C HIS A 151 4.03 -10.43 -5.25
N ILE A 152 3.09 -9.52 -5.44
CA ILE A 152 2.98 -8.30 -4.64
C ILE A 152 1.82 -8.33 -3.64
N ILE A 153 0.93 -9.31 -3.71
CA ILE A 153 -0.17 -9.47 -2.76
C ILE A 153 0.40 -9.74 -1.36
N VAL A 154 -0.03 -8.90 -0.40
CA VAL A 154 0.20 -9.11 1.03
C VAL A 154 -1.02 -9.77 1.67
N LYS A 155 -2.22 -9.30 1.29
CA LYS A 155 -3.49 -9.85 1.76
C LYS A 155 -4.60 -9.60 0.75
N ALA A 156 -5.34 -10.64 0.37
CA ALA A 156 -6.56 -10.58 -0.44
C ALA A 156 -7.49 -11.75 -0.05
N PRO A 157 -8.77 -11.49 0.27
CA PRO A 157 -9.36 -10.18 0.46
C PRO A 157 -8.85 -9.47 1.71
N ALA A 158 -8.73 -8.14 1.67
CA ALA A 158 -8.26 -7.33 2.79
C ALA A 158 -9.40 -6.53 3.45
N ALA A 159 -10.35 -6.05 2.67
CA ALA A 159 -11.54 -5.33 3.09
C ALA A 159 -12.65 -5.46 2.05
N MET A 160 -13.86 -4.98 2.37
CA MET A 160 -14.99 -4.88 1.46
C MET A 160 -15.34 -3.42 1.22
N LYS A 161 -15.51 -3.02 -0.04
CA LYS A 161 -16.01 -1.70 -0.40
C LYS A 161 -17.52 -1.64 -0.24
N VAL A 162 -17.97 -0.65 0.55
CA VAL A 162 -19.38 -0.30 0.65
C VAL A 162 -19.56 1.21 0.53
N ALA A 163 -20.67 1.66 -0.02
CA ALA A 163 -20.98 3.08 -0.16
C ALA A 163 -22.46 3.37 0.18
N PHE A 164 -22.68 4.37 1.04
CA PHE A 164 -23.99 4.72 1.58
C PHE A 164 -24.50 6.08 1.12
N GLY A 165 -23.70 6.79 0.34
CA GLY A 165 -23.91 8.20 -0.01
C GLY A 165 -24.55 8.43 -1.38
N GLU A 166 -24.17 9.55 -1.97
CA GLU A 166 -24.75 10.02 -3.24
C GLU A 166 -24.30 9.19 -4.45
N ASN A 167 -23.08 8.65 -4.43
CA ASN A 167 -22.52 7.97 -5.60
C ASN A 167 -23.40 6.80 -6.09
N PRO A 168 -23.79 5.81 -5.24
CA PRO A 168 -24.70 4.75 -5.69
C PRO A 168 -26.07 5.28 -6.15
N LYS A 169 -26.61 6.29 -5.46
CA LYS A 169 -27.89 6.90 -5.84
C LYS A 169 -27.82 7.49 -7.24
N VAL A 170 -26.80 8.34 -7.50
CA VAL A 170 -26.65 9.02 -8.79
C VAL A 170 -26.39 8.01 -9.90
N ASN A 171 -25.49 7.05 -9.67
CA ASN A 171 -25.11 6.06 -10.68
C ASN A 171 -26.33 5.23 -11.15
N TYR A 172 -27.13 4.70 -10.21
CA TYR A 172 -28.20 3.77 -10.56
C TYR A 172 -29.53 4.48 -10.90
N SER A 173 -29.87 5.57 -10.20
CA SER A 173 -31.10 6.33 -10.53
C SER A 173 -31.03 6.96 -11.94
N GLY A 174 -29.84 7.40 -12.36
CA GLY A 174 -29.63 7.90 -13.73
C GLY A 174 -29.91 6.85 -14.82
N GLN A 175 -29.79 5.57 -14.47
CA GLN A 175 -30.12 4.42 -15.33
C GLN A 175 -31.57 3.91 -15.13
N GLY A 176 -32.39 4.56 -14.32
CA GLY A 176 -33.72 4.06 -13.96
C GLY A 176 -33.70 2.82 -13.05
N LYS A 177 -32.59 2.58 -12.34
CA LYS A 177 -32.38 1.43 -11.46
C LYS A 177 -32.37 1.84 -9.97
N SER A 178 -32.48 0.86 -9.08
CA SER A 178 -32.26 1.01 -7.65
C SER A 178 -30.74 0.83 -7.32
N PRO A 179 -30.20 1.57 -6.33
CA PRO A 179 -30.88 2.43 -5.39
C PRO A 179 -31.04 3.89 -5.89
N SER A 180 -32.17 4.51 -5.57
CA SER A 180 -32.38 5.96 -5.75
C SER A 180 -32.52 6.69 -4.41
N THR A 181 -32.56 5.96 -3.29
CA THR A 181 -32.75 6.50 -1.94
C THR A 181 -31.80 5.85 -0.94
N ARG A 182 -31.53 6.53 0.18
CA ARG A 182 -30.79 5.94 1.32
C ARG A 182 -31.52 4.73 1.92
N MET A 183 -32.85 4.71 1.88
CA MET A 183 -33.66 3.55 2.31
C MET A 183 -33.37 2.32 1.46
N ALA A 184 -33.27 2.50 0.12
CA ALA A 184 -32.93 1.41 -0.79
C ALA A 184 -31.53 0.88 -0.55
N ILE A 185 -30.53 1.77 -0.36
CA ILE A 185 -29.14 1.39 -0.01
C ILE A 185 -29.12 0.54 1.26
N ALA A 186 -29.75 1.03 2.34
CA ALA A 186 -29.79 0.29 3.60
C ALA A 186 -30.55 -1.04 3.49
N GLY A 187 -31.62 -1.08 2.67
CA GLY A 187 -32.37 -2.30 2.40
C GLY A 187 -31.54 -3.36 1.66
N MET A 188 -30.75 -2.95 0.65
CA MET A 188 -29.84 -3.85 -0.07
C MET A 188 -28.81 -4.46 0.87
N LEU A 189 -28.16 -3.64 1.69
CA LEU A 189 -27.15 -4.12 2.63
C LEU A 189 -27.68 -5.13 3.64
N ARG A 190 -28.92 -4.95 4.14
CA ARG A 190 -29.53 -5.91 5.07
C ARG A 190 -29.85 -7.25 4.42
N ARG A 191 -29.98 -7.33 3.10
CA ARG A 191 -30.21 -8.59 2.38
C ARG A 191 -28.93 -9.41 2.21
N GLU A 192 -27.76 -8.75 2.27
CA GLU A 192 -26.45 -9.39 2.11
C GLU A 192 -25.86 -9.88 3.46
N GLN A 193 -26.54 -9.64 4.58
CA GLN A 193 -26.20 -10.17 5.90
C GLN A 193 -26.83 -11.54 6.15
#